data_1505f71697e3dc4c510bcada737dc7f2
#
_entry.id   1505f71697e3dc4c510bcada737dc7f2
#
_cell.length_a   1.000
_cell.length_b   1.000
_cell.length_c   1.000
_cell.angle_alpha   90.00
_cell.angle_beta   90.00
_cell.angle_gamma   90.00
#
_symmetry.space_group_name_H-M   'P 1'
#
loop_
_entity.id
_entity.type
_entity.pdbx_description
1 polymer ?
#
loop_
_entity_poly.entity_id
_entity_poly.type
_entity_poly.pdbx_seq_one_letter_code
_entity_poly.pdbx_strand_id
1 'polypeptide(L)'
;MASNRRDQIRMSDDEQAEFLGGRRSMQVATHGKDGTIHLVAMWYGFEEGRPAFETFARSQKVANLRRYANITVLGEDYDSYETLRGVQIVGLAELI
;
A
#
# COMPACT_ATOMS: atom_id res chain seq x y z
N MET A 1 26.80 -14.27 10.18
CA MET A 1 26.01 -13.20 10.79
C MET A 1 24.57 -13.66 10.93
N ALA A 2 24.01 -13.55 12.12
CA ALA A 2 22.63 -13.97 12.34
C ALA A 2 21.67 -12.94 11.74
N SER A 3 20.64 -13.40 11.04
CA SER A 3 19.56 -12.54 10.59
C SER A 3 18.73 -12.10 11.80
N ASN A 4 18.13 -10.92 11.73
CA ASN A 4 17.23 -10.48 12.77
C ASN A 4 15.86 -11.18 12.61
N ARG A 5 15.01 -11.04 13.62
CA ARG A 5 13.71 -11.71 13.61
C ARG A 5 12.84 -11.23 12.45
N ARG A 6 12.94 -9.94 12.08
CA ARG A 6 12.18 -9.38 10.95
C ARG A 6 12.52 -10.12 9.65
N ASP A 7 13.80 -10.42 9.40
CA ASP A 7 14.20 -11.13 8.19
C ASP A 7 13.64 -12.54 8.16
N GLN A 8 13.55 -13.19 9.32
CA GLN A 8 13.03 -14.55 9.43
C GLN A 8 11.54 -14.65 9.13
N ILE A 9 10.77 -13.58 9.39
CA ILE A 9 9.32 -13.58 9.21
C ILE A 9 8.88 -12.79 7.98
N ARG A 10 9.82 -12.26 7.21
CA ARG A 10 9.51 -11.48 6.01
C ARG A 10 9.01 -12.39 4.90
N MET A 11 7.96 -11.95 4.21
CA MET A 11 7.47 -12.64 3.02
C MET A 11 8.52 -12.59 1.90
N SER A 12 8.66 -13.68 1.17
CA SER A 12 9.42 -13.71 -0.07
C SER A 12 8.72 -12.89 -1.14
N ASP A 13 9.40 -12.58 -2.24
CA ASP A 13 8.79 -11.84 -3.35
C ASP A 13 7.57 -12.58 -3.92
N ASP A 14 7.65 -13.91 -4.05
CA ASP A 14 6.54 -14.72 -4.54
C ASP A 14 5.35 -14.70 -3.55
N GLU A 15 5.63 -14.78 -2.27
CA GLU A 15 4.60 -14.69 -1.24
C GLU A 15 3.93 -13.31 -1.24
N GLN A 16 4.70 -12.25 -1.44
CA GLN A 16 4.15 -10.89 -1.55
C GLN A 16 3.24 -10.77 -2.77
N ALA A 17 3.67 -11.29 -3.91
CA ALA A 17 2.87 -11.24 -5.14
C ALA A 17 1.56 -12.01 -4.98
N GLU A 18 1.62 -13.20 -4.39
CA GLU A 18 0.43 -14.01 -4.13
C GLU A 18 -0.52 -13.31 -3.16
N PHE A 19 0.01 -12.76 -2.08
CA PHE A 19 -0.78 -12.03 -1.08
C PHE A 19 -1.49 -10.84 -1.71
N LEU A 20 -0.76 -10.02 -2.49
CA LEU A 20 -1.32 -8.83 -3.13
C LEU A 20 -2.27 -9.18 -4.26
N GLY A 21 -2.16 -10.37 -4.86
CA GLY A 21 -3.09 -10.85 -5.88
C GLY A 21 -4.46 -11.24 -5.33
N GLY A 22 -4.60 -11.40 -4.03
CA GLY A 22 -5.89 -11.65 -3.40
C GLY A 22 -6.76 -10.39 -3.44
N ARG A 23 -8.07 -10.60 -3.36
CA ARG A 23 -9.01 -9.47 -3.36
C ARG A 23 -9.08 -8.86 -1.97
N ARG A 24 -8.33 -7.79 -1.77
CA ARG A 24 -8.26 -7.06 -0.52
C ARG A 24 -8.28 -5.57 -0.78
N SER A 25 -8.60 -4.83 0.24
CA SER A 25 -8.38 -3.40 0.22
C SER A 25 -6.96 -3.10 0.70
N MET A 26 -6.44 -1.97 0.28
CA MET A 26 -5.21 -1.42 0.82
C MET A 26 -5.50 -0.13 1.55
N GLN A 27 -4.74 0.15 2.60
CA GLN A 27 -4.70 1.46 3.22
C GLN A 27 -3.74 2.32 2.42
N VAL A 28 -4.19 3.50 2.03
CA VAL A 28 -3.43 4.42 1.17
C VAL A 28 -3.17 5.70 1.93
N ALA A 29 -1.89 6.02 2.13
CA ALA A 29 -1.45 7.22 2.82
C ALA A 29 -0.85 8.20 1.83
N THR A 30 -1.34 9.45 1.87
CA THR A 30 -0.82 10.56 1.08
C THR A 30 -0.56 11.75 1.99
N HIS A 31 0.28 12.66 1.55
CA HIS A 31 0.71 13.81 2.34
C HIS A 31 -0.18 15.01 2.09
N GLY A 32 -0.87 15.46 3.14
CA GLY A 32 -1.66 16.69 3.10
C GLY A 32 -0.79 17.94 3.09
N LYS A 33 -1.36 19.02 2.59
CA LYS A 33 -0.67 20.31 2.45
C LYS A 33 -0.16 20.85 3.79
N ASP A 34 -0.90 20.58 4.86
CA ASP A 34 -0.58 21.04 6.21
C ASP A 34 0.28 20.06 7.02
N GLY A 35 0.80 19.00 6.38
CA GLY A 35 1.56 17.97 7.04
C GLY A 35 0.72 16.83 7.60
N THR A 36 -0.60 16.94 7.55
CA THR A 36 -1.50 15.86 7.98
C THR A 36 -1.43 14.72 6.98
N ILE A 37 -1.36 13.49 7.46
CA ILE A 37 -1.42 12.32 6.61
C ILE A 37 -2.88 11.98 6.34
N HIS A 38 -3.24 11.92 5.07
CA HIS A 38 -4.56 11.45 4.63
C HIS A 38 -4.47 9.94 4.46
N LEU A 39 -5.30 9.20 5.17
CA LEU A 39 -5.25 7.73 5.20
C LEU A 39 -6.64 7.18 4.95
N VAL A 40 -6.77 6.36 3.91
CA VAL A 40 -8.06 5.76 3.54
C VAL A 40 -7.86 4.33 3.08
N ALA A 41 -8.90 3.52 3.23
CA ALA A 41 -8.93 2.17 2.67
C ALA A 41 -9.50 2.22 1.25
N MET A 42 -8.87 1.50 0.33
CA MET A 42 -9.28 1.47 -1.07
C MET A 42 -9.19 0.07 -1.65
N TRP A 43 -10.12 -0.27 -2.52
CA TRP A 43 -9.96 -1.42 -3.39
C TRP A 43 -8.85 -1.15 -4.39
N TYR A 44 -8.16 -2.20 -4.80
CA TYR A 44 -7.07 -2.06 -5.75
C TYR A 44 -7.07 -3.20 -6.77
N GLY A 45 -6.41 -2.94 -7.89
CA GLY A 45 -6.07 -3.94 -8.89
C GLY A 45 -4.61 -3.80 -9.26
N PHE A 46 -4.25 -4.36 -10.39
CA PHE A 46 -2.88 -4.27 -10.88
C PHE A 46 -2.90 -3.81 -12.34
N GLU A 47 -1.94 -2.99 -12.67
CA GLU A 47 -1.68 -2.56 -14.03
C GLU A 47 -0.17 -2.66 -14.27
N GLU A 48 0.23 -3.46 -15.25
CA GLU A 48 1.64 -3.71 -15.55
C GLU A 48 2.43 -4.18 -14.32
N GLY A 49 1.81 -5.02 -13.49
CA GLY A 49 2.45 -5.57 -12.30
C GLY A 49 2.55 -4.62 -11.11
N ARG A 50 1.97 -3.42 -11.22
CA ARG A 50 1.98 -2.43 -10.14
C ARG A 50 0.59 -2.25 -9.57
N PRO A 51 0.46 -2.01 -8.25
CA PRO A 51 -0.85 -1.69 -7.67
C PRO A 51 -1.46 -0.46 -8.35
N ALA A 52 -2.75 -0.54 -8.64
CA ALA A 52 -3.49 0.54 -9.28
C ALA A 52 -4.81 0.77 -8.56
N PHE A 53 -5.20 2.03 -8.44
CA PHE A 53 -6.41 2.44 -7.75
C PHE A 53 -7.23 3.33 -8.65
N GLU A 54 -8.55 3.16 -8.61
CA GLU A 54 -9.47 4.10 -9.23
C GLU A 54 -10.01 5.04 -8.16
N THR A 55 -10.02 6.32 -8.44
CA THR A 55 -10.52 7.31 -7.51
C THR A 55 -11.03 8.52 -8.28
N PHE A 56 -11.83 9.36 -7.62
CA PHE A 56 -12.32 10.58 -8.22
C PHE A 56 -11.19 11.59 -8.43
N ALA A 57 -11.16 12.22 -9.60
CA ALA A 57 -10.13 13.20 -9.94
C ALA A 57 -10.09 14.39 -8.95
N ARG A 58 -11.20 14.68 -8.28
CA ARG A 58 -11.31 15.78 -7.31
C ARG A 58 -11.14 15.31 -5.86
N SER A 59 -10.70 14.09 -5.64
CA SER A 59 -10.49 13.60 -4.28
C SER A 59 -9.30 14.27 -3.61
N GLN A 60 -9.29 14.26 -2.29
CA GLN A 60 -8.18 14.80 -1.51
C GLN A 60 -6.87 14.04 -1.80
N LYS A 61 -6.96 12.72 -2.03
CA LYS A 61 -5.80 11.91 -2.39
C LYS A 61 -5.13 12.42 -3.67
N VAL A 62 -5.93 12.69 -4.69
CA VAL A 62 -5.40 13.16 -5.98
C VAL A 62 -4.78 14.54 -5.82
N ALA A 63 -5.41 15.45 -5.09
CA ALA A 63 -4.85 16.76 -4.81
C ALA A 63 -3.51 16.64 -4.09
N ASN A 64 -3.42 15.75 -3.11
CA ASN A 64 -2.18 15.51 -2.37
C ASN A 64 -1.08 14.97 -3.30
N LEU A 65 -1.41 14.00 -4.15
CA LEU A 65 -0.44 13.36 -5.04
C LEU A 65 0.03 14.28 -6.16
N ARG A 66 -0.80 15.19 -6.63
CA ARG A 66 -0.39 16.20 -7.62
C ARG A 66 0.66 17.14 -7.06
N ARG A 67 0.57 17.44 -5.77
CA ARG A 67 1.51 18.31 -5.09
C ARG A 67 2.77 17.56 -4.65
N TYR A 68 2.61 16.30 -4.21
CA TYR A 68 3.70 15.49 -3.67
C TYR A 68 3.37 14.03 -3.96
N ALA A 69 4.09 13.45 -4.91
CA ALA A 69 3.74 12.15 -5.46
C ALA A 69 4.07 10.95 -4.56
N ASN A 70 4.74 11.17 -3.45
CA ASN A 70 5.08 10.07 -2.53
C ASN A 70 3.80 9.46 -1.95
N ILE A 71 3.77 8.13 -1.97
CA ILE A 71 2.63 7.36 -1.51
C ILE A 71 3.13 6.16 -0.73
N THR A 72 2.38 5.81 0.32
CA THR A 72 2.62 4.57 1.06
C THR A 72 1.31 3.82 1.11
N VAL A 73 1.36 2.53 0.80
CA VAL A 73 0.18 1.67 0.84
C VAL A 73 0.48 0.44 1.68
N LEU A 74 -0.56 -0.09 2.33
CA LEU A 74 -0.46 -1.27 3.17
C LEU A 74 -1.61 -2.21 2.87
N GLY A 75 -1.28 -3.43 2.47
CA GLY A 75 -2.24 -4.53 2.40
C GLY A 75 -2.03 -5.44 3.60
N GLU A 76 -3.09 -5.77 4.31
CA GLU A 76 -3.01 -6.62 5.50
C GLU A 76 -4.14 -7.63 5.53
N ASP A 77 -3.92 -8.70 6.26
CA ASP A 77 -4.89 -9.77 6.43
C ASP A 77 -4.61 -10.51 7.73
N TYR A 78 -5.67 -10.84 8.46
CA TYR A 78 -5.51 -11.60 9.71
C TYR A 78 -6.86 -12.17 10.17
N ASP A 79 -6.80 -13.34 10.80
CA ASP A 79 -7.89 -13.88 11.60
C ASP A 79 -7.65 -13.69 13.08
N SER A 80 -6.37 -13.69 13.46
CA SER A 80 -5.92 -13.46 14.83
C SER A 80 -4.54 -12.80 14.76
N TYR A 81 -4.04 -12.34 15.92
CA TYR A 81 -2.71 -11.73 15.99
C TYR A 81 -1.62 -12.64 15.43
N GLU A 82 -1.73 -13.93 15.68
CA GLU A 82 -0.73 -14.91 15.23
C GLU A 82 -0.73 -15.10 13.71
N THR A 83 -1.86 -14.79 13.05
CA THR A 83 -1.96 -14.91 11.60
C THR A 83 -1.83 -13.58 10.87
N LEU A 84 -1.56 -12.50 11.61
CA LEU A 84 -1.39 -11.17 11.02
C LEU A 84 -0.22 -11.17 10.03
N ARG A 85 -0.49 -10.67 8.84
CA ARG A 85 0.52 -10.48 7.80
C ARG A 85 0.16 -9.24 6.97
N GLY A 86 1.17 -8.64 6.37
CA GLY A 86 0.95 -7.46 5.57
C GLY A 86 2.11 -7.15 4.65
N VAL A 87 1.83 -6.33 3.65
CA VAL A 87 2.83 -5.83 2.70
C VAL A 87 2.68 -4.32 2.62
N GLN A 88 3.77 -3.61 2.91
CA GLN A 88 3.85 -2.16 2.74
C GLN A 88 4.65 -1.83 1.49
N ILE A 89 4.13 -0.92 0.68
CA ILE A 89 4.82 -0.41 -0.50
C ILE A 89 4.97 1.09 -0.36
N VAL A 90 6.19 1.57 -0.51
CA VAL A 90 6.51 3.00 -0.51
C VAL A 90 7.05 3.36 -1.88
N GLY A 91 6.52 4.39 -2.49
CA GLY A 91 6.96 4.77 -3.82
C GLY A 91 6.38 6.08 -4.30
N LEU A 92 6.41 6.25 -5.60
CA LEU A 92 5.87 7.42 -6.27
C LEU A 92 4.61 7.02 -7.05
N ALA A 93 3.55 7.79 -6.85
CA ALA A 93 2.31 7.57 -7.58
C ALA A 93 2.37 8.23 -8.95
N GLU A 94 1.80 7.56 -9.94
CA GLU A 94 1.61 8.09 -11.28
C GLU A 94 0.11 8.26 -11.51
N LEU A 95 -0.30 9.46 -11.85
CA LEU A 95 -1.71 9.78 -12.17
C LEU A 95 -1.90 9.68 -13.68
N ILE A 96 -2.82 8.83 -14.08
CA ILE A 96 -3.11 8.59 -15.50
C ILE A 96 -4.56 8.84 -15.84
#